data_7aac817e071c28dd8cee7974d9d9f9df
#
_entry.id   7aac817e071c28dd8cee7974d9d9f9df
#
_cell.length_a   1.000
_cell.length_b   1.000
_cell.length_c   1.000
_cell.angle_alpha   90.00
_cell.angle_beta   90.00
_cell.angle_gamma   90.00
#
_symmetry.space_group_name_H-M   'P 1'
#
loop_
_entity.id
_entity.type
_entity.pdbx_description
1 polymer ?
#
loop_
_entity_poly.entity_id
_entity_poly.type
_entity_poly.pdbx_seq_one_letter_code
_entity_poly.pdbx_strand_id
1 'polypeptide(L)'
;HLGEISTLYVDLVDYPDWWLLDLPLLDLDYEQWSEQVANQLRRPELQALAADWLTPGWQAEQAFEERPASQLAARYTDYLHACKRELGLHLIQPGRFVLPGEYAGAPLLQFVPWVWDKPASEPADGSLYATFKQRFEQYKQHLVQGFYEQHFAGFDRQIVLVDCLAPLNAGAASFGDTQQAIARTMGSFGYGQSNW
;
A
#
# COMPACT_ATOMS: atom_id res chain seq x y z
N HIS A 1 -45.33 26.21 20.48
CA HIS A 1 -44.59 25.46 19.44
C HIS A 1 -43.84 24.34 20.14
N LEU A 2 -44.38 23.14 20.07
CA LEU A 2 -43.65 21.92 20.39
C LEU A 2 -42.64 21.75 19.23
N GLY A 3 -41.34 21.83 19.54
CA GLY A 3 -40.30 21.63 18.54
C GLY A 3 -40.42 20.21 17.99
N GLU A 4 -40.34 20.07 16.68
CA GLU A 4 -40.23 18.78 16.04
C GLU A 4 -38.96 18.09 16.55
N ILE A 5 -39.10 16.88 17.10
CA ILE A 5 -38.00 16.06 17.51
C ILE A 5 -37.43 15.47 16.20
N SER A 6 -36.26 15.97 15.74
CA SER A 6 -35.52 15.36 14.66
C SER A 6 -34.62 14.26 15.23
N THR A 7 -34.66 13.07 14.65
CA THR A 7 -33.77 11.96 15.01
C THR A 7 -32.63 11.93 14.03
N LEU A 8 -31.38 11.98 14.53
CA LEU A 8 -30.17 11.78 13.75
C LEU A 8 -29.71 10.33 13.93
N TYR A 9 -29.56 9.61 12.83
CA TYR A 9 -28.92 8.32 12.82
C TYR A 9 -27.44 8.51 12.48
N VAL A 10 -26.56 7.88 13.24
CA VAL A 10 -25.12 7.95 13.05
C VAL A 10 -24.59 6.52 12.95
N ASP A 11 -24.05 6.16 11.78
CA ASP A 11 -23.36 4.91 11.58
C ASP A 11 -21.85 5.16 11.78
N LEU A 12 -21.23 4.37 12.67
CA LEU A 12 -19.80 4.41 12.92
C LEU A 12 -19.17 3.18 12.28
N VAL A 13 -18.26 3.40 11.35
CA VAL A 13 -17.50 2.33 10.68
C VAL A 13 -16.04 2.45 11.06
N ASP A 14 -15.49 1.36 11.64
CA ASP A 14 -14.08 1.22 11.95
C ASP A 14 -13.45 0.22 11.00
N TYR A 15 -12.26 0.53 10.47
CA TYR A 15 -11.51 -0.36 9.56
C TYR A 15 -10.01 -0.26 9.83
N PRO A 16 -9.24 -1.29 9.45
CA PRO A 16 -7.80 -1.28 9.63
C PRO A 16 -7.15 -0.10 8.92
N ASP A 17 -6.35 0.67 9.65
CA ASP A 17 -5.60 1.82 9.17
C ASP A 17 -4.67 1.49 7.97
N TRP A 18 -4.15 0.28 7.91
CA TRP A 18 -3.34 -0.24 6.81
C TRP A 18 -3.99 -0.18 5.44
N TRP A 19 -5.31 -0.32 5.39
CA TRP A 19 -6.05 -0.26 4.13
C TRP A 19 -6.13 1.15 3.57
N LEU A 20 -6.08 2.16 4.45
CA LEU A 20 -6.02 3.55 4.07
C LEU A 20 -4.71 3.93 3.39
N LEU A 21 -3.62 3.29 3.81
CA LEU A 21 -2.30 3.52 3.23
C LEU A 21 -2.21 3.11 1.75
N ASP A 22 -3.15 2.30 1.28
CA ASP A 22 -3.19 1.87 -0.11
C ASP A 22 -3.94 2.84 -1.04
N LEU A 23 -4.77 3.75 -0.49
CA LEU A 23 -5.51 4.71 -1.31
C LEU A 23 -4.61 5.51 -2.28
N PRO A 24 -3.43 6.00 -1.89
CA PRO A 24 -2.53 6.68 -2.80
C PRO A 24 -2.02 5.83 -3.98
N LEU A 25 -2.13 4.49 -3.90
CA LEU A 25 -1.76 3.61 -5.01
C LEU A 25 -2.71 3.74 -6.20
N LEU A 26 -3.93 4.23 -5.99
CA LEU A 26 -4.89 4.46 -7.08
C LEU A 26 -4.37 5.47 -8.12
N ASP A 27 -3.55 6.42 -7.69
CA ASP A 27 -2.96 7.47 -8.53
C ASP A 27 -1.64 7.05 -9.19
N LEU A 28 -1.17 5.82 -8.91
CA LEU A 28 0.12 5.33 -9.39
C LEU A 28 -0.05 4.16 -10.36
N ASP A 29 0.76 4.14 -11.40
CA ASP A 29 1.01 2.92 -12.16
C ASP A 29 2.08 2.05 -11.48
N TYR A 30 2.29 0.84 -11.99
CA TYR A 30 3.23 -0.13 -11.43
C TYR A 30 4.67 0.39 -11.45
N GLU A 31 5.05 1.10 -12.51
CA GLU A 31 6.36 1.69 -12.70
C GLU A 31 6.63 2.80 -11.68
N GLN A 32 5.67 3.69 -11.49
CA GLN A 32 5.76 4.80 -10.54
C GLN A 32 5.84 4.28 -9.09
N TRP A 33 5.02 3.28 -8.74
CA TRP A 33 5.10 2.64 -7.42
C TRP A 33 6.45 1.96 -7.22
N SER A 34 6.93 1.20 -8.20
CA SER A 34 8.24 0.54 -8.16
C SER A 34 9.38 1.54 -7.98
N GLU A 35 9.34 2.67 -8.69
CA GLU A 35 10.32 3.74 -8.55
C GLU A 35 10.28 4.40 -7.16
N GLN A 36 9.10 4.59 -6.58
CA GLN A 36 8.97 5.10 -5.21
C GLN A 36 9.64 4.15 -4.21
N VAL A 37 9.41 2.83 -4.34
CA VAL A 37 10.06 1.85 -3.46
C VAL A 37 11.58 1.82 -3.70
N ALA A 38 12.05 1.85 -4.95
CA ALA A 38 13.47 1.92 -5.27
C ALA A 38 14.15 3.17 -4.65
N ASN A 39 13.44 4.31 -4.65
CA ASN A 39 13.94 5.53 -4.00
C ASN A 39 13.98 5.41 -2.47
N GLN A 40 13.00 4.75 -1.85
CA GLN A 40 13.02 4.47 -0.40
C GLN A 40 14.20 3.56 -0.03
N LEU A 41 14.51 2.56 -0.85
CA LEU A 41 15.63 1.63 -0.65
C LEU A 41 17.03 2.27 -0.74
N ARG A 42 17.14 3.56 -1.11
CA ARG A 42 18.40 4.32 -0.97
C ARG A 42 18.77 4.61 0.48
N ARG A 43 17.82 4.48 1.40
CA ARG A 43 18.08 4.60 2.82
C ARG A 43 18.76 3.32 3.33
N PRO A 44 19.98 3.42 3.95
CA PRO A 44 20.75 2.24 4.34
C PRO A 44 20.00 1.29 5.27
N GLU A 45 19.19 1.82 6.18
CA GLU A 45 18.39 1.04 7.12
C GLU A 45 17.32 0.20 6.41
N LEU A 46 16.69 0.73 5.36
CA LEU A 46 15.70 0.00 4.56
C LEU A 46 16.36 -1.03 3.65
N GLN A 47 17.51 -0.69 3.08
CA GLN A 47 18.29 -1.59 2.26
C GLN A 47 18.76 -2.82 3.05
N ALA A 48 19.17 -2.61 4.31
CA ALA A 48 19.58 -3.71 5.19
C ALA A 48 18.43 -4.69 5.47
N LEU A 49 17.23 -4.18 5.75
CA LEU A 49 16.03 -5.00 5.97
C LEU A 49 15.53 -5.69 4.69
N ALA A 50 15.81 -5.11 3.53
CA ALA A 50 15.38 -5.63 2.24
C ALA A 50 16.28 -6.73 1.67
N ALA A 51 17.40 -7.05 2.31
CA ALA A 51 18.42 -7.95 1.77
C ALA A 51 17.89 -9.32 1.30
N ASP A 52 16.92 -9.88 2.02
CA ASP A 52 16.37 -11.20 1.72
C ASP A 52 15.48 -11.23 0.46
N TRP A 53 14.78 -10.14 0.17
CA TRP A 53 13.96 -10.08 -1.05
C TRP A 53 14.68 -9.44 -2.23
N LEU A 54 15.69 -8.59 -1.99
CA LEU A 54 16.52 -7.96 -3.02
C LEU A 54 17.56 -8.94 -3.63
N THR A 55 17.27 -10.24 -3.64
CA THR A 55 18.18 -11.22 -4.23
C THR A 55 18.40 -10.93 -5.71
N PRO A 56 19.66 -11.05 -6.21
CA PRO A 56 19.97 -10.84 -7.62
C PRO A 56 19.42 -11.98 -8.50
N GLY A 57 19.32 -11.72 -9.81
CA GLY A 57 19.01 -12.75 -10.80
C GLY A 57 17.57 -12.75 -11.32
N TRP A 58 16.72 -11.86 -10.85
CA TRP A 58 15.40 -11.67 -11.43
C TRP A 58 15.48 -10.87 -12.73
N GLN A 59 14.89 -11.41 -13.79
CA GLN A 59 14.84 -10.79 -15.11
C GLN A 59 13.39 -10.50 -15.48
N ALA A 60 13.13 -9.32 -16.02
CA ALA A 60 11.79 -8.87 -16.36
C ALA A 60 11.10 -9.78 -17.39
N GLU A 61 11.89 -10.26 -18.35
CA GLU A 61 11.45 -11.07 -19.49
C GLU A 61 11.35 -12.57 -19.16
N GLN A 62 11.85 -13.03 -17.99
CA GLN A 62 11.74 -14.44 -17.64
C GLN A 62 10.28 -14.89 -17.56
N ALA A 63 10.02 -16.13 -17.95
CA ALA A 63 8.69 -16.72 -17.83
C ALA A 63 8.20 -16.69 -16.39
N PHE A 64 6.94 -16.35 -16.21
CA PHE A 64 6.33 -16.35 -14.89
C PHE A 64 6.19 -17.79 -14.35
N GLU A 65 6.64 -18.00 -13.13
CA GLU A 65 6.43 -19.22 -12.37
C GLU A 65 5.82 -18.90 -11.01
N GLU A 66 4.67 -19.50 -10.70
CA GLU A 66 3.87 -19.17 -9.49
C GLU A 66 4.66 -19.36 -8.19
N ARG A 67 5.38 -20.50 -8.06
CA ARG A 67 6.08 -20.82 -6.80
C ARG A 67 7.23 -19.86 -6.49
N PRO A 68 8.16 -19.55 -7.39
CA PRO A 68 9.20 -18.55 -7.15
C PRO A 68 8.61 -17.15 -6.90
N ALA A 69 7.57 -16.75 -7.64
CA ALA A 69 6.92 -15.45 -7.49
C ALA A 69 6.25 -15.31 -6.12
N SER A 70 5.55 -16.34 -5.64
CA SER A 70 4.92 -16.31 -4.33
C SER A 70 5.95 -16.29 -3.19
N GLN A 71 7.08 -16.98 -3.34
CA GLN A 71 8.17 -16.91 -2.38
C GLN A 71 8.81 -15.52 -2.33
N LEU A 72 8.98 -14.87 -3.47
CA LEU A 72 9.48 -13.50 -3.53
C LEU A 72 8.49 -12.52 -2.87
N ALA A 73 7.20 -12.66 -3.14
CA ALA A 73 6.17 -11.85 -2.50
C ALA A 73 6.11 -12.06 -0.97
N ALA A 74 6.31 -13.29 -0.49
CA ALA A 74 6.39 -13.57 0.93
C ALA A 74 7.59 -12.85 1.59
N ARG A 75 8.77 -12.89 0.97
CA ARG A 75 9.96 -12.16 1.46
C ARG A 75 9.75 -10.65 1.47
N TYR A 76 9.06 -10.13 0.46
CA TYR A 76 8.69 -8.71 0.45
C TYR A 76 7.73 -8.37 1.59
N THR A 77 6.77 -9.23 1.86
CA THR A 77 5.85 -9.09 3.00
C THR A 77 6.61 -9.10 4.34
N ASP A 78 7.57 -10.01 4.51
CA ASP A 78 8.44 -10.06 5.70
C ASP A 78 9.25 -8.77 5.87
N TYR A 79 9.75 -8.20 4.76
CA TYR A 79 10.40 -6.89 4.75
C TYR A 79 9.46 -5.78 5.26
N LEU A 80 8.20 -5.74 4.78
CA LEU A 80 7.23 -4.74 5.24
C LEU A 80 6.96 -4.87 6.76
N HIS A 81 6.84 -6.10 7.26
CA HIS A 81 6.72 -6.35 8.70
C HIS A 81 7.95 -5.89 9.48
N ALA A 82 9.16 -6.13 8.94
CA ALA A 82 10.41 -5.68 9.56
C ALA A 82 10.50 -4.15 9.61
N CYS A 83 10.13 -3.46 8.54
CA CYS A 83 10.09 -2.00 8.49
C CYS A 83 9.21 -1.41 9.61
N LYS A 84 8.05 -2.01 9.85
CA LYS A 84 7.19 -1.60 10.96
C LYS A 84 7.82 -1.90 12.32
N ARG A 85 8.24 -3.13 12.52
CA ARG A 85 8.71 -3.62 13.83
C ARG A 85 9.99 -2.94 14.27
N GLU A 86 10.95 -2.76 13.36
CA GLU A 86 12.31 -2.34 13.68
C GLU A 86 12.54 -0.83 13.52
N LEU A 87 11.85 -0.22 12.55
CA LEU A 87 12.00 1.21 12.26
C LEU A 87 10.77 2.04 12.64
N GLY A 88 9.69 1.41 13.09
CA GLY A 88 8.45 2.10 13.43
C GLY A 88 7.86 2.87 12.24
N LEU A 89 8.04 2.36 11.01
CA LEU A 89 7.52 3.02 9.83
C LEU A 89 6.02 2.80 9.68
N HIS A 90 5.33 3.83 9.22
CA HIS A 90 3.90 3.84 8.99
C HIS A 90 3.53 3.83 7.50
N LEU A 91 4.39 4.38 6.64
CA LEU A 91 4.18 4.34 5.19
C LEU A 91 4.62 2.98 4.62
N ILE A 92 3.78 1.97 4.81
CA ILE A 92 4.02 0.59 4.37
C ILE A 92 2.95 0.21 3.36
N GLN A 93 3.38 -0.08 2.13
CA GLN A 93 2.51 -0.40 1.00
C GLN A 93 3.04 -1.63 0.26
N PRO A 94 2.17 -2.55 -0.16
CA PRO A 94 0.72 -2.58 0.04
C PRO A 94 0.32 -2.99 1.46
N GLY A 95 -0.64 -2.30 2.05
CA GLY A 95 -1.12 -2.57 3.42
C GLY A 95 -1.79 -3.93 3.57
N ARG A 96 -2.45 -4.42 2.51
CA ARG A 96 -3.07 -5.76 2.47
C ARG A 96 -2.05 -6.91 2.46
N PHE A 97 -0.78 -6.66 2.17
CA PHE A 97 0.27 -7.66 2.33
C PHE A 97 0.54 -7.93 3.82
N VAL A 98 0.49 -6.88 4.62
CA VAL A 98 0.71 -6.95 6.07
C VAL A 98 -0.54 -7.45 6.79
N LEU A 99 -1.73 -7.05 6.33
CA LEU A 99 -3.02 -7.48 6.90
C LEU A 99 -3.97 -7.95 5.79
N PRO A 100 -3.77 -9.15 5.25
CA PRO A 100 -4.49 -9.65 4.07
C PRO A 100 -5.97 -9.94 4.31
N GLY A 101 -6.37 -10.20 5.55
CA GLY A 101 -7.74 -10.61 5.86
C GLY A 101 -8.13 -11.89 5.12
N GLU A 102 -9.29 -11.87 4.48
CA GLU A 102 -9.84 -12.97 3.67
C GLU A 102 -9.03 -13.29 2.40
N TYR A 103 -8.15 -12.38 1.96
CA TYR A 103 -7.31 -12.54 0.76
C TYR A 103 -5.96 -13.21 1.05
N ALA A 104 -5.75 -13.75 2.26
CA ALA A 104 -4.51 -14.43 2.60
C ALA A 104 -4.21 -15.56 1.60
N GLY A 105 -3.03 -15.51 0.97
CA GLY A 105 -2.61 -16.49 -0.04
C GLY A 105 -3.21 -16.30 -1.44
N ALA A 106 -4.05 -15.30 -1.65
CA ALA A 106 -4.62 -15.03 -2.96
C ALA A 106 -3.54 -14.61 -3.98
N PRO A 107 -3.60 -15.09 -5.25
CA PRO A 107 -2.62 -14.74 -6.28
C PRO A 107 -2.46 -13.23 -6.51
N LEU A 108 -3.52 -12.45 -6.35
CA LEU A 108 -3.49 -11.00 -6.49
C LEU A 108 -2.69 -10.27 -5.41
N LEU A 109 -2.27 -10.96 -4.31
CA LEU A 109 -1.32 -10.45 -3.32
C LEU A 109 0.11 -10.95 -3.55
N GLN A 110 0.38 -11.64 -4.67
CA GLN A 110 1.67 -12.24 -4.97
C GLN A 110 2.38 -11.48 -6.08
N PHE A 111 2.77 -10.24 -5.78
CA PHE A 111 3.59 -9.39 -6.62
C PHE A 111 4.55 -8.57 -5.76
N VAL A 112 5.57 -8.01 -6.36
CA VAL A 112 6.53 -7.11 -5.70
C VAL A 112 6.81 -5.90 -6.58
N PRO A 113 7.31 -4.77 -6.03
CA PRO A 113 7.77 -3.67 -6.87
C PRO A 113 8.99 -4.10 -7.67
N TRP A 114 9.10 -3.64 -8.91
CA TRP A 114 10.25 -3.93 -9.74
C TRP A 114 11.40 -2.97 -9.46
N VAL A 115 12.38 -3.42 -8.72
CA VAL A 115 13.53 -2.60 -8.27
C VAL A 115 14.86 -3.05 -8.88
N TRP A 116 14.82 -4.03 -9.78
CA TRP A 116 15.96 -4.50 -10.58
C TRP A 116 16.09 -3.70 -11.86
N ASP A 117 16.92 -4.18 -12.80
CA ASP A 117 17.12 -3.51 -14.08
C ASP A 117 15.79 -3.34 -14.82
N LYS A 118 15.54 -2.11 -15.29
CA LYS A 118 14.31 -1.84 -16.06
C LYS A 118 14.38 -2.63 -17.38
N PRO A 119 13.25 -3.24 -17.80
CA PRO A 119 13.21 -3.90 -19.09
C PRO A 119 13.47 -2.90 -20.21
N ALA A 120 14.24 -3.33 -21.22
CA ALA A 120 14.60 -2.47 -22.36
C ALA A 120 13.42 -2.16 -23.29
N SER A 121 12.39 -3.01 -23.27
CA SER A 121 11.11 -2.86 -23.96
C SER A 121 10.00 -3.41 -23.07
N GLU A 122 8.75 -3.19 -23.43
CA GLU A 122 7.63 -3.77 -22.69
C GLU A 122 7.72 -5.30 -22.76
N PRO A 123 7.85 -5.99 -21.59
CA PRO A 123 7.97 -7.43 -21.58
C PRO A 123 6.69 -8.11 -22.09
N ALA A 124 6.89 -9.26 -22.77
CA ALA A 124 5.78 -10.02 -23.32
C ALA A 124 4.79 -10.51 -22.23
N ASP A 125 3.56 -10.72 -22.62
CA ASP A 125 2.56 -11.35 -21.76
C ASP A 125 3.06 -12.70 -21.22
N GLY A 126 2.77 -12.95 -19.93
CA GLY A 126 3.25 -14.16 -19.26
C GLY A 126 4.69 -14.08 -18.76
N SER A 127 5.39 -12.96 -18.96
CA SER A 127 6.65 -12.68 -18.28
C SER A 127 6.42 -12.37 -16.79
N LEU A 128 7.48 -12.47 -15.99
CA LEU A 128 7.43 -12.16 -14.57
C LEU A 128 6.99 -10.70 -14.33
N TYR A 129 7.61 -9.77 -15.04
CA TYR A 129 7.28 -8.34 -14.93
C TYR A 129 5.83 -8.04 -15.32
N ALA A 130 5.40 -8.52 -16.50
CA ALA A 130 4.03 -8.29 -16.99
C ALA A 130 2.99 -8.88 -16.01
N THR A 131 3.27 -10.04 -15.43
CA THR A 131 2.38 -10.68 -14.46
C THR A 131 2.32 -9.89 -13.14
N PHE A 132 3.45 -9.37 -12.64
CA PHE A 132 3.45 -8.52 -11.45
C PHE A 132 2.71 -7.19 -11.69
N LYS A 133 2.94 -6.56 -12.85
CA LYS A 133 2.19 -5.36 -13.28
C LYS A 133 0.69 -5.64 -13.32
N GLN A 134 0.28 -6.73 -13.94
CA GLN A 134 -1.12 -7.14 -14.00
C GLN A 134 -1.73 -7.37 -12.60
N ARG A 135 -1.00 -8.06 -11.71
CA ARG A 135 -1.46 -8.31 -10.34
C ARG A 135 -1.57 -7.02 -9.52
N PHE A 136 -0.66 -6.09 -9.70
CA PHE A 136 -0.75 -4.76 -9.09
C PHE A 136 -2.00 -4.01 -9.54
N GLU A 137 -2.31 -4.01 -10.83
CA GLU A 137 -3.55 -3.40 -11.35
C GLU A 137 -4.80 -4.10 -10.82
N GLN A 138 -4.82 -5.44 -10.78
CA GLN A 138 -5.91 -6.21 -10.17
C GLN A 138 -6.07 -5.90 -8.68
N TYR A 139 -4.95 -5.76 -7.97
CA TYR A 139 -4.93 -5.35 -6.57
C TYR A 139 -5.61 -3.99 -6.38
N LYS A 140 -5.22 -2.99 -7.16
CA LYS A 140 -5.84 -1.66 -7.10
C LYS A 140 -7.34 -1.71 -7.38
N GLN A 141 -7.73 -2.38 -8.48
CA GLN A 141 -9.14 -2.44 -8.89
C GLN A 141 -10.03 -3.17 -7.88
N HIS A 142 -9.60 -4.34 -7.41
CA HIS A 142 -10.46 -5.21 -6.60
C HIS A 142 -10.38 -4.91 -5.10
N LEU A 143 -9.21 -4.53 -4.59
CA LEU A 143 -9.04 -4.35 -3.16
C LEU A 143 -9.04 -2.87 -2.75
N VAL A 144 -8.35 -2.01 -3.47
CA VAL A 144 -8.21 -0.61 -3.07
C VAL A 144 -9.41 0.20 -3.53
N GLN A 145 -9.76 0.15 -4.82
CA GLN A 145 -10.90 0.89 -5.36
C GLN A 145 -12.22 0.35 -4.81
N GLY A 146 -12.39 -0.97 -4.77
CA GLY A 146 -13.58 -1.59 -4.18
C GLY A 146 -13.80 -1.17 -2.72
N PHE A 147 -12.75 -1.12 -1.93
CA PHE A 147 -12.80 -0.62 -0.55
C PHE A 147 -13.18 0.87 -0.50
N TYR A 148 -12.57 1.69 -1.36
CA TYR A 148 -12.90 3.12 -1.45
C TYR A 148 -14.37 3.35 -1.79
N GLU A 149 -14.89 2.69 -2.82
CA GLU A 149 -16.27 2.85 -3.26
C GLU A 149 -17.29 2.34 -2.26
N GLN A 150 -17.01 1.21 -1.60
CA GLN A 150 -17.94 0.60 -0.64
C GLN A 150 -17.98 1.33 0.70
N HIS A 151 -16.86 1.87 1.14
CA HIS A 151 -16.74 2.39 2.50
C HIS A 151 -16.45 3.88 2.57
N PHE A 152 -15.74 4.46 1.59
CA PHE A 152 -15.28 5.85 1.66
C PHE A 152 -16.14 6.85 0.92
N ALA A 153 -16.60 6.49 -0.28
CA ALA A 153 -17.35 7.41 -1.14
C ALA A 153 -18.69 7.86 -0.53
N GLY A 154 -19.21 7.10 0.45
CA GLY A 154 -20.50 7.37 1.11
C GLY A 154 -20.41 8.06 2.47
N PHE A 155 -19.22 8.37 3.00
CA PHE A 155 -19.11 8.99 4.33
C PHE A 155 -19.35 10.49 4.30
N ASP A 156 -20.28 10.96 5.16
CA ASP A 156 -20.50 12.37 5.36
C ASP A 156 -19.39 13.04 6.16
N ARG A 157 -18.76 12.31 7.06
CA ARG A 157 -17.67 12.78 7.93
C ARG A 157 -16.69 11.66 8.20
N GLN A 158 -15.43 12.04 8.38
CA GLN A 158 -14.36 11.13 8.72
C GLN A 158 -13.57 11.68 9.91
N ILE A 159 -13.21 10.78 10.81
CA ILE A 159 -12.32 11.07 11.94
C ILE A 159 -11.07 10.24 11.74
N VAL A 160 -9.93 10.90 11.57
CA VAL A 160 -8.62 10.25 11.46
C VAL A 160 -7.94 10.32 12.82
N LEU A 161 -7.73 9.18 13.45
CA LEU A 161 -6.97 9.06 14.68
C LEU A 161 -5.49 8.85 14.34
N VAL A 162 -4.63 9.67 14.92
CA VAL A 162 -3.18 9.62 14.66
C VAL A 162 -2.45 9.45 15.99
N ASP A 163 -1.68 8.38 16.13
CA ASP A 163 -0.70 8.26 17.21
C ASP A 163 0.53 9.11 16.86
N CYS A 164 0.67 10.24 17.53
CA CYS A 164 1.81 11.14 17.36
C CYS A 164 2.97 10.79 18.31
N LEU A 165 2.72 10.05 19.39
CA LEU A 165 3.74 9.80 20.43
C LEU A 165 4.67 8.66 20.03
N ALA A 166 4.18 7.59 19.46
CA ALA A 166 5.00 6.48 19.03
C ALA A 166 6.05 6.89 17.98
N PRO A 167 5.71 7.61 16.90
CA PRO A 167 6.70 8.11 15.95
C PRO A 167 7.70 9.10 16.55
N LEU A 168 7.27 9.97 17.46
CA LEU A 168 8.17 10.89 18.15
C LEU A 168 9.21 10.14 19.00
N ASN A 169 8.79 9.09 19.72
CA ASN A 169 9.69 8.26 20.51
C ASN A 169 10.66 7.44 19.65
N ALA A 170 10.23 7.03 18.45
CA ALA A 170 11.04 6.28 17.49
C ALA A 170 12.06 7.16 16.74
N GLY A 171 11.92 8.50 16.83
CA GLY A 171 12.87 9.46 16.28
C GLY A 171 12.42 10.16 14.99
N ALA A 172 13.27 11.08 14.53
CA ALA A 172 12.93 12.00 13.42
C ALA A 172 12.55 11.28 12.10
N ALA A 173 13.19 10.15 11.80
CA ALA A 173 12.90 9.38 10.58
C ALA A 173 11.48 8.77 10.62
N SER A 174 11.09 8.17 11.74
CA SER A 174 9.75 7.60 11.93
C SER A 174 8.69 8.69 11.96
N PHE A 175 8.97 9.83 12.60
CA PHE A 175 8.04 10.97 12.61
C PHE A 175 7.81 11.53 11.20
N GLY A 176 8.89 11.72 10.42
CA GLY A 176 8.80 12.18 9.03
C GLY A 176 8.05 11.20 8.13
N ASP A 177 8.25 9.90 8.31
CA ASP A 177 7.52 8.85 7.60
C ASP A 177 6.01 8.89 7.92
N THR A 178 5.66 9.01 9.20
CA THR A 178 4.26 9.15 9.64
C THR A 178 3.61 10.40 9.05
N GLN A 179 4.31 11.54 9.06
CA GLN A 179 3.83 12.77 8.45
C GLN A 179 3.55 12.60 6.96
N GLN A 180 4.45 11.93 6.22
CA GLN A 180 4.24 11.62 4.80
C GLN A 180 3.06 10.66 4.57
N ALA A 181 2.93 9.62 5.40
CA ALA A 181 1.83 8.67 5.32
C ALA A 181 0.48 9.39 5.47
N ILE A 182 0.35 10.24 6.49
CA ILE A 182 -0.86 11.04 6.72
C ILE A 182 -1.13 11.98 5.53
N ALA A 183 -0.12 12.72 5.08
CA ALA A 183 -0.28 13.69 4.00
C ALA A 183 -0.74 13.02 2.69
N ARG A 184 -0.17 11.86 2.34
CA ARG A 184 -0.55 11.09 1.15
C ARG A 184 -1.96 10.54 1.29
N THR A 185 -2.28 9.91 2.41
CA THR A 185 -3.62 9.38 2.68
C THR A 185 -4.68 10.47 2.65
N MET A 186 -4.43 11.61 3.29
CA MET A 186 -5.35 12.76 3.28
C MET A 186 -5.52 13.36 1.88
N GLY A 187 -4.46 13.33 1.05
CA GLY A 187 -4.53 13.77 -0.35
C GLY A 187 -5.45 12.89 -1.21
N SER A 188 -5.57 11.61 -0.87
CA SER A 188 -6.47 10.67 -1.57
C SER A 188 -7.93 10.80 -1.14
N PHE A 189 -8.22 11.52 -0.06
CA PHE A 189 -9.58 11.87 0.31
C PHE A 189 -10.05 13.03 -0.57
N GLY A 190 -10.98 12.81 -1.46
CA GLY A 190 -11.54 13.82 -2.35
C GLY A 190 -12.32 14.93 -1.63
N TYR A 191 -11.73 15.56 -0.60
CA TYR A 191 -12.30 16.70 0.08
C TYR A 191 -12.35 17.91 -0.87
N GLY A 192 -13.51 18.26 -1.34
CA GLY A 192 -13.72 19.53 -2.02
C GLY A 192 -14.42 19.48 -3.37
N GLN A 193 -14.87 18.34 -3.85
CA GLN A 193 -15.73 18.26 -5.03
C GLN A 193 -17.22 18.07 -4.68
N SER A 194 -17.69 18.55 -3.55
CA SER A 194 -19.11 18.72 -3.35
C SER A 194 -19.51 20.05 -4.02
N ASN A 195 -20.14 19.93 -5.18
CA ASN A 195 -20.91 21.03 -5.74
C ASN A 195 -22.00 21.43 -4.72
N TRP A 196 -21.83 22.58 -4.09
CA TRP A 196 -22.88 23.28 -3.38
C TRP A 196 -23.74 24.05 -4.39
#